data_a1295b0b9f53651bd4f019a869ddbe2e
#
_entry.id   a1295b0b9f53651bd4f019a869ddbe2e
#
_cell.length_a   1.000
_cell.length_b   1.000
_cell.length_c   1.000
_cell.angle_alpha   90.00
_cell.angle_beta   90.00
_cell.angle_gamma   90.00
#
_symmetry.space_group_name_H-M   'P 1'
#
loop_
_entity.id
_entity.type
_entity.pdbx_description
1 polymer ?
#
loop_
_entity_poly.entity_id
_entity_poly.type
_entity_poly.pdbx_seq_one_letter_code
_entity_poly.pdbx_strand_id
1 'polypeptide(L)'
;GLICAYMICIGMQACDTGLPVSVMASGALGEKGARYIISTLLAIACVGWFGIQSATCGSAFASMLASMMGTEASPLFVSISSIVWGVIMLVTACVGFKGLKWLNYIAVPLLVIVCLYGLIAGIVSNDGGSAIANYAPENSSGMVFGISMVVASFALGGVISADYCRFAKSRADVVKSSLVGVIPAGLFMLLTGALMSVVTGQYDISAILASLGVPFVGLVALVLATWTTNVTNAYSGGLALSNLLGFGESRFKVTTGVAGAIGTLLAAFGLLNAFQGFLSLMSALIPPLAGVLIASYWIVGKGKRENFSPRPGFSAVGVISFAVGAVFACITGGTF
;
A
#
# COMPACT_ATOMS: atom_id res chain seq x y z
N GLY A 1 -4.63 -6.83 13.12
CA GLY A 1 -3.84 -6.88 14.37
C GLY A 1 -2.36 -7.18 14.14
N LEU A 2 -1.98 -8.38 13.67
CA LEU A 2 -0.57 -8.79 13.51
C LEU A 2 0.24 -7.88 12.56
N ILE A 3 -0.34 -7.43 11.44
CA ILE A 3 0.32 -6.51 10.50
C ILE A 3 0.65 -5.19 11.21
N CYS A 4 -0.24 -4.67 12.05
CA CYS A 4 0.03 -3.45 12.78
C CYS A 4 1.11 -3.65 13.86
N ALA A 5 1.21 -4.83 14.45
CA ALA A 5 2.27 -5.16 15.40
C ALA A 5 3.65 -5.13 14.72
N TYR A 6 3.82 -5.79 13.58
CA TYR A 6 5.11 -5.72 12.89
C TYR A 6 5.41 -4.31 12.35
N MET A 7 4.40 -3.58 11.87
CA MET A 7 4.55 -2.17 11.45
C MET A 7 5.10 -1.31 12.61
N ILE A 8 4.56 -1.46 13.82
CA ILE A 8 5.05 -0.75 15.00
C ILE A 8 6.50 -1.12 15.31
N CYS A 9 6.84 -2.42 15.27
CA CYS A 9 8.21 -2.87 15.50
C CYS A 9 9.21 -2.28 14.50
N ILE A 10 8.87 -2.33 13.20
CA ILE A 10 9.71 -1.77 12.13
C ILE A 10 9.78 -0.24 12.24
N GLY A 11 8.65 0.42 12.53
CA GLY A 11 8.60 1.86 12.71
C GLY A 11 9.44 2.36 13.89
N MET A 12 9.42 1.65 15.04
CA MET A 12 10.27 1.97 16.18
C MET A 12 11.76 1.78 15.84
N GLN A 13 12.12 0.71 15.13
CA GLN A 13 13.48 0.51 14.65
C GLN A 13 13.94 1.67 13.74
N ALA A 14 13.06 2.15 12.85
CA ALA A 14 13.35 3.28 11.99
C ALA A 14 13.48 4.60 12.76
N CYS A 15 12.64 4.82 13.77
CA CYS A 15 12.75 5.96 14.69
C CYS A 15 14.09 5.98 15.41
N ASP A 16 14.57 4.82 15.85
CA ASP A 16 15.86 4.70 16.56
C ASP A 16 17.06 4.93 15.64
N THR A 17 17.00 4.42 14.42
CA THR A 17 18.14 4.44 13.48
C THR A 17 18.17 5.68 12.60
N GLY A 18 17.01 6.31 12.36
CA GLY A 18 16.88 7.42 11.40
C GLY A 18 16.97 6.99 9.94
N LEU A 19 16.92 5.67 9.65
CA LEU A 19 17.17 5.11 8.33
C LEU A 19 15.85 4.69 7.63
N PRO A 20 15.77 4.83 6.30
CA PRO A 20 14.70 4.24 5.52
C PRO A 20 14.83 2.71 5.52
N VAL A 21 13.71 2.01 5.29
CA VAL A 21 13.67 0.54 5.34
C VAL A 21 14.68 -0.13 4.41
N SER A 22 14.88 0.41 3.22
CA SER A 22 15.82 -0.11 2.22
C SER A 22 17.28 -0.10 2.71
N VAL A 23 17.65 0.85 3.56
CA VAL A 23 18.99 0.95 4.17
C VAL A 23 19.04 0.18 5.50
N MET A 24 17.98 0.27 6.29
CA MET A 24 17.85 -0.41 7.59
C MET A 24 17.98 -1.93 7.46
N ALA A 25 17.59 -2.50 6.33
CA ALA A 25 17.77 -3.91 6.03
C ALA A 25 19.23 -4.41 6.05
N SER A 26 20.22 -3.50 5.98
CA SER A 26 21.65 -3.84 6.04
C SER A 26 22.08 -4.50 7.36
N GLY A 27 21.39 -4.20 8.46
CA GLY A 27 21.60 -4.88 9.74
C GLY A 27 21.16 -6.34 9.73
N ALA A 28 20.21 -6.72 8.89
CA ALA A 28 19.67 -8.07 8.78
C ALA A 28 20.30 -8.88 7.65
N LEU A 29 20.27 -8.35 6.41
CA LEU A 29 20.70 -9.06 5.19
C LEU A 29 22.13 -8.69 4.73
N GLY A 30 22.78 -7.75 5.40
CA GLY A 30 24.03 -7.15 4.95
C GLY A 30 23.80 -6.02 3.94
N GLU A 31 24.82 -5.19 3.73
CA GLU A 31 24.74 -4.02 2.83
C GLU A 31 24.36 -4.41 1.38
N LYS A 32 24.98 -5.46 0.86
CA LYS A 32 24.66 -5.98 -0.48
C LYS A 32 23.27 -6.62 -0.52
N GLY A 33 22.85 -7.32 0.54
CA GLY A 33 21.49 -7.88 0.66
C GLY A 33 20.43 -6.79 0.70
N ALA A 34 20.63 -5.75 1.50
CA ALA A 34 19.75 -4.59 1.56
C ALA A 34 19.67 -3.87 0.21
N ARG A 35 20.82 -3.65 -0.44
CA ARG A 35 20.91 -2.94 -1.71
C ARG A 35 20.29 -3.73 -2.86
N TYR A 36 20.65 -4.99 -3.06
CA TYR A 36 20.28 -5.73 -4.27
C TYR A 36 19.03 -6.57 -4.12
N ILE A 37 18.77 -7.13 -2.93
CA ILE A 37 17.58 -7.96 -2.72
C ILE A 37 16.41 -7.09 -2.26
N ILE A 38 16.57 -6.42 -1.13
CA ILE A 38 15.45 -5.72 -0.49
C ILE A 38 15.05 -4.46 -1.25
N SER A 39 16.02 -3.66 -1.70
CA SER A 39 15.66 -2.47 -2.47
C SER A 39 15.03 -2.80 -3.81
N THR A 40 15.43 -3.89 -4.46
CA THR A 40 14.75 -4.37 -5.68
C THR A 40 13.32 -4.80 -5.38
N LEU A 41 13.11 -5.60 -4.33
CA LEU A 41 11.78 -6.03 -3.92
C LEU A 41 10.87 -4.84 -3.59
N LEU A 42 11.36 -3.90 -2.79
CA LEU A 42 10.59 -2.71 -2.41
C LEU A 42 10.32 -1.78 -3.60
N ALA A 43 11.30 -1.62 -4.50
CA ALA A 43 11.10 -0.83 -5.72
C ALA A 43 10.00 -1.45 -6.61
N ILE A 44 10.07 -2.76 -6.87
CA ILE A 44 9.04 -3.48 -7.64
C ILE A 44 7.68 -3.37 -6.96
N ALA A 45 7.60 -3.60 -5.66
CA ALA A 45 6.37 -3.53 -4.89
C ALA A 45 5.75 -2.12 -4.94
N CYS A 46 6.53 -1.08 -4.68
CA CYS A 46 6.05 0.30 -4.69
C CYS A 46 5.66 0.78 -6.09
N VAL A 47 6.45 0.44 -7.11
CA VAL A 47 6.15 0.76 -8.51
C VAL A 47 4.89 0.04 -8.99
N GLY A 48 4.74 -1.24 -8.62
CA GLY A 48 3.53 -2.01 -8.92
C GLY A 48 2.28 -1.40 -8.28
N TRP A 49 2.32 -1.08 -6.99
CA TRP A 49 1.23 -0.40 -6.31
C TRP A 49 0.94 0.98 -6.91
N PHE A 50 1.97 1.74 -7.29
CA PHE A 50 1.78 3.02 -7.96
C PHE A 50 1.03 2.84 -9.28
N GLY A 51 1.40 1.83 -10.07
CA GLY A 51 0.72 1.51 -11.33
C GLY A 51 -0.75 1.11 -11.11
N ILE A 52 -1.02 0.21 -10.15
CA ILE A 52 -2.37 -0.24 -9.82
C ILE A 52 -3.26 0.94 -9.40
N GLN A 53 -2.79 1.79 -8.50
CA GLN A 53 -3.57 2.95 -8.03
C GLN A 53 -3.80 3.98 -9.13
N SER A 54 -2.81 4.22 -9.99
CA SER A 54 -2.96 5.11 -11.16
C SER A 54 -3.97 4.56 -12.16
N ALA A 55 -3.95 3.24 -12.41
CA ALA A 55 -4.90 2.58 -13.30
C ALA A 55 -6.33 2.58 -12.71
N THR A 56 -6.48 2.33 -11.41
CA THR A 56 -7.78 2.36 -10.73
C THR A 56 -8.39 3.75 -10.79
N CYS A 57 -7.61 4.80 -10.48
CA CYS A 57 -8.06 6.19 -10.58
C CYS A 57 -8.43 6.57 -12.03
N GLY A 58 -7.56 6.22 -12.97
CA GLY A 58 -7.77 6.52 -14.40
C GLY A 58 -8.99 5.83 -14.99
N SER A 59 -9.20 4.57 -14.64
CA SER A 59 -10.36 3.79 -15.09
C SER A 59 -11.67 4.39 -14.55
N ALA A 60 -11.75 4.68 -13.26
CA ALA A 60 -12.95 5.28 -12.67
C ALA A 60 -13.26 6.67 -13.26
N PHE A 61 -12.23 7.50 -13.45
CA PHE A 61 -12.39 8.82 -14.06
C PHE A 61 -12.85 8.71 -15.51
N ALA A 62 -12.25 7.83 -16.31
CA ALA A 62 -12.64 7.60 -17.70
C ALA A 62 -14.08 7.08 -17.81
N SER A 63 -14.44 6.12 -16.95
CA SER A 63 -15.81 5.56 -16.93
C SER A 63 -16.86 6.60 -16.57
N MET A 64 -16.57 7.47 -15.58
CA MET A 64 -17.49 8.54 -15.21
C MET A 64 -17.68 9.55 -16.36
N LEU A 65 -16.59 10.01 -16.99
CA LEU A 65 -16.69 10.95 -18.12
C LEU A 65 -17.42 10.32 -19.33
N ALA A 66 -17.12 9.07 -19.64
CA ALA A 66 -17.80 8.35 -20.72
C ALA A 66 -19.31 8.22 -20.44
N SER A 67 -19.69 7.89 -19.21
CA SER A 67 -21.11 7.85 -18.79
C SER A 67 -21.80 9.20 -18.95
N MET A 68 -21.13 10.31 -18.61
CA MET A 68 -21.67 11.66 -18.81
C MET A 68 -21.88 12.01 -20.29
N MET A 69 -21.08 11.41 -21.18
CA MET A 69 -21.21 11.55 -22.64
C MET A 69 -22.17 10.52 -23.27
N GLY A 70 -22.78 9.65 -22.47
CA GLY A 70 -23.67 8.58 -22.95
C GLY A 70 -22.94 7.47 -23.72
N THR A 71 -21.64 7.25 -23.46
CA THR A 71 -20.79 6.27 -24.12
C THR A 71 -20.09 5.36 -23.11
N GLU A 72 -19.40 4.32 -23.60
CA GLU A 72 -18.51 3.50 -22.77
C GLU A 72 -17.06 4.00 -22.89
N ALA A 73 -16.29 3.84 -21.81
CA ALA A 73 -14.89 4.22 -21.81
C ALA A 73 -14.06 3.27 -22.69
N SER A 74 -13.47 3.78 -23.76
CA SER A 74 -12.58 2.98 -24.61
C SER A 74 -11.27 2.65 -23.86
N PRO A 75 -10.61 1.52 -24.19
CA PRO A 75 -9.31 1.16 -23.57
C PRO A 75 -8.25 2.25 -23.71
N LEU A 76 -8.22 2.96 -24.85
CA LEU A 76 -7.31 4.07 -25.06
C LEU A 76 -7.62 5.24 -24.10
N PHE A 77 -8.89 5.55 -23.88
CA PHE A 77 -9.29 6.62 -22.99
C PHE A 77 -8.92 6.29 -21.54
N VAL A 78 -9.10 5.03 -21.10
CA VAL A 78 -8.66 4.54 -19.80
C VAL A 78 -7.15 4.67 -19.64
N SER A 79 -6.37 4.26 -20.66
CA SER A 79 -4.90 4.37 -20.62
C SER A 79 -4.43 5.83 -20.53
N ILE A 80 -5.00 6.74 -21.32
CA ILE A 80 -4.67 8.17 -21.27
C ILE A 80 -5.01 8.75 -19.91
N SER A 81 -6.20 8.45 -19.38
CA SER A 81 -6.63 8.89 -18.05
C SER A 81 -5.69 8.39 -16.95
N SER A 82 -5.26 7.12 -17.03
CA SER A 82 -4.31 6.53 -16.08
C SER A 82 -2.94 7.23 -16.12
N ILE A 83 -2.48 7.63 -17.30
CA ILE A 83 -1.24 8.41 -17.47
C ILE A 83 -1.40 9.79 -16.82
N VAL A 84 -2.48 10.50 -17.13
CA VAL A 84 -2.72 11.85 -16.58
C VAL A 84 -2.73 11.82 -15.06
N TRP A 85 -3.51 10.92 -14.45
CA TRP A 85 -3.57 10.78 -13.00
C TRP A 85 -2.25 10.30 -12.40
N GLY A 86 -1.55 9.38 -13.04
CA GLY A 86 -0.21 8.95 -12.63
C GLY A 86 0.78 10.10 -12.57
N VAL A 87 0.80 10.97 -13.57
CA VAL A 87 1.67 12.16 -13.60
C VAL A 87 1.30 13.16 -12.50
N ILE A 88 0.00 13.44 -12.28
CA ILE A 88 -0.46 14.36 -11.22
C ILE A 88 0.00 13.84 -9.84
N MET A 89 -0.19 12.54 -9.56
CA MET A 89 0.22 11.91 -8.31
C MET A 89 1.74 11.94 -8.14
N LEU A 90 2.49 11.70 -9.22
CA LEU A 90 3.95 11.71 -9.22
C LEU A 90 4.52 13.10 -8.90
N VAL A 91 3.98 14.16 -9.48
CA VAL A 91 4.42 15.54 -9.18
C VAL A 91 4.31 15.82 -7.68
N THR A 92 3.21 15.41 -7.04
CA THR A 92 3.02 15.56 -5.60
C THR A 92 4.05 14.76 -4.79
N ALA A 93 4.38 13.54 -5.22
CA ALA A 93 5.39 12.70 -4.57
C ALA A 93 6.80 13.32 -4.63
N CYS A 94 7.15 13.99 -5.72
CA CYS A 94 8.44 14.66 -5.88
C CYS A 94 8.62 15.86 -4.93
N VAL A 95 7.54 16.42 -4.37
CA VAL A 95 7.61 17.41 -3.27
C VAL A 95 8.08 16.78 -1.97
N GLY A 96 7.92 15.46 -1.82
CA GLY A 96 8.36 14.68 -0.68
C GLY A 96 7.40 14.73 0.50
N PHE A 97 7.94 14.50 1.71
CA PHE A 97 7.12 14.34 2.93
C PHE A 97 6.17 15.51 3.24
N LYS A 98 6.54 16.74 2.88
CA LYS A 98 5.66 17.91 3.09
C LYS A 98 4.39 17.82 2.23
N GLY A 99 4.52 17.43 0.97
CA GLY A 99 3.37 17.24 0.07
C GLY A 99 2.42 16.18 0.57
N LEU A 100 2.95 15.03 1.00
CA LEU A 100 2.19 13.94 1.61
C LEU A 100 1.38 14.41 2.83
N LYS A 101 2.01 15.15 3.74
CA LYS A 101 1.36 15.64 4.96
C LYS A 101 0.15 16.53 4.65
N TRP A 102 0.29 17.50 3.77
CA TRP A 102 -0.79 18.42 3.39
C TRP A 102 -1.95 17.70 2.70
N LEU A 103 -1.64 16.79 1.77
CA LEU A 103 -2.65 16.01 1.08
C LEU A 103 -3.49 15.20 2.08
N ASN A 104 -2.85 14.53 3.05
CA ASN A 104 -3.55 13.72 4.04
C ASN A 104 -4.43 14.55 5.00
N TYR A 105 -4.06 15.77 5.35
CA TYR A 105 -4.90 16.62 6.19
C TYR A 105 -6.26 16.96 5.58
N ILE A 106 -6.33 17.00 4.24
CA ILE A 106 -7.58 17.27 3.51
C ILE A 106 -8.28 15.96 3.17
N ALA A 107 -7.54 15.00 2.63
CA ALA A 107 -8.11 13.78 2.07
C ALA A 107 -8.71 12.86 3.15
N VAL A 108 -8.02 12.65 4.27
CA VAL A 108 -8.46 11.67 5.29
C VAL A 108 -9.80 12.03 5.91
N PRO A 109 -10.06 13.26 6.40
CA PRO A 109 -11.38 13.61 6.92
C PRO A 109 -12.49 13.47 5.86
N LEU A 110 -12.22 13.90 4.63
CA LEU A 110 -13.20 13.81 3.55
C LEU A 110 -13.52 12.36 3.20
N LEU A 111 -12.52 11.48 3.13
CA LEU A 111 -12.71 10.04 2.90
C LEU A 111 -13.58 9.40 3.99
N VAL A 112 -13.34 9.72 5.26
CA VAL A 112 -14.16 9.20 6.37
C VAL A 112 -15.63 9.62 6.21
N ILE A 113 -15.87 10.90 5.89
CA ILE A 113 -17.24 11.42 5.68
C ILE A 113 -17.93 10.71 4.51
N VAL A 114 -17.23 10.56 3.38
CA VAL A 114 -17.80 9.92 2.17
C VAL A 114 -18.07 8.45 2.40
N CYS A 115 -17.17 7.72 3.07
CA CYS A 115 -17.37 6.31 3.39
C CYS A 115 -18.55 6.10 4.36
N LEU A 116 -18.69 6.97 5.38
CA LEU A 116 -19.85 6.94 6.27
C LEU A 116 -21.14 7.23 5.53
N TYR A 117 -21.15 8.24 4.67
CA TYR A 117 -22.32 8.56 3.84
C TYR A 117 -22.70 7.36 2.96
N GLY A 118 -21.75 6.78 2.23
CA GLY A 118 -22.01 5.63 1.36
C GLY A 118 -22.56 4.43 2.13
N LEU A 119 -21.98 4.14 3.31
CA LEU A 119 -22.47 3.05 4.17
C LEU A 119 -23.91 3.28 4.64
N ILE A 120 -24.19 4.46 5.21
CA ILE A 120 -25.52 4.80 5.73
C ILE A 120 -26.55 4.82 4.60
N ALA A 121 -26.24 5.51 3.51
CA ALA A 121 -27.15 5.60 2.36
C ALA A 121 -27.37 4.22 1.70
N GLY A 122 -26.32 3.40 1.57
CA GLY A 122 -26.42 2.04 1.06
C GLY A 122 -27.33 1.16 1.93
N ILE A 123 -27.17 1.19 3.24
CA ILE A 123 -28.03 0.44 4.19
C ILE A 123 -29.48 0.89 4.09
N VAL A 124 -29.73 2.19 4.07
CA VAL A 124 -31.09 2.73 4.03
C VAL A 124 -31.78 2.44 2.70
N SER A 125 -31.07 2.59 1.56
CA SER A 125 -31.66 2.46 0.23
C SER A 125 -31.93 1.02 -0.22
N ASN A 126 -31.21 0.02 0.35
CA ASN A 126 -31.24 -1.37 -0.11
C ASN A 126 -31.76 -2.36 0.94
N ASP A 127 -32.54 -1.91 1.93
CA ASP A 127 -32.91 -2.76 3.08
C ASP A 127 -31.70 -3.52 3.65
N GLY A 128 -30.62 -2.78 3.87
CA GLY A 128 -29.31 -3.33 4.19
C GLY A 128 -29.27 -4.16 5.48
N GLY A 129 -30.18 -3.90 6.42
CA GLY A 129 -30.33 -4.72 7.61
C GLY A 129 -30.70 -6.17 7.27
N SER A 130 -31.63 -6.36 6.38
CA SER A 130 -32.06 -7.67 5.87
C SER A 130 -30.97 -8.30 5.00
N ALA A 131 -30.35 -7.51 4.12
CA ALA A 131 -29.25 -7.98 3.27
C ALA A 131 -28.05 -8.51 4.09
N ILE A 132 -27.68 -7.82 5.16
CA ILE A 132 -26.60 -8.24 6.05
C ILE A 132 -26.99 -9.49 6.86
N ALA A 133 -28.22 -9.52 7.42
CA ALA A 133 -28.68 -10.64 8.25
C ALA A 133 -28.82 -11.94 7.45
N ASN A 134 -29.21 -11.87 6.18
CA ASN A 134 -29.44 -13.02 5.31
C ASN A 134 -28.29 -13.26 4.31
N TYR A 135 -27.16 -12.62 4.48
CA TYR A 135 -26.03 -12.79 3.56
C TYR A 135 -25.52 -14.22 3.55
N ALA A 136 -25.63 -14.87 2.40
CA ALA A 136 -25.11 -16.20 2.14
C ALA A 136 -24.33 -16.18 0.82
N PRO A 137 -22.98 -16.26 0.84
CA PRO A 137 -22.21 -16.25 -0.39
C PRO A 137 -22.43 -17.55 -1.19
N GLU A 138 -22.69 -17.43 -2.48
CA GLU A 138 -22.83 -18.58 -3.38
C GLU A 138 -21.51 -19.39 -3.50
N ASN A 139 -20.38 -18.69 -3.47
CA ASN A 139 -19.04 -19.27 -3.53
C ASN A 139 -18.17 -18.69 -2.41
N SER A 140 -17.56 -19.56 -1.63
CA SER A 140 -16.62 -19.16 -0.58
C SER A 140 -15.20 -19.55 -0.99
N SER A 141 -14.32 -18.55 -1.11
CA SER A 141 -12.89 -18.76 -1.35
C SER A 141 -12.13 -19.26 -0.12
N GLY A 142 -12.82 -19.45 1.00
CA GLY A 142 -12.23 -19.89 2.26
C GLY A 142 -11.51 -18.79 3.05
N MET A 143 -11.42 -19.02 4.36
CA MET A 143 -10.87 -18.04 5.31
C MET A 143 -9.37 -17.76 5.06
N VAL A 144 -8.59 -18.77 4.71
CA VAL A 144 -7.13 -18.64 4.48
C VAL A 144 -6.85 -17.72 3.31
N PHE A 145 -7.60 -17.88 2.21
CA PHE A 145 -7.50 -17.00 1.05
C PHE A 145 -7.85 -15.55 1.43
N GLY A 146 -8.97 -15.34 2.14
CA GLY A 146 -9.37 -14.01 2.59
C GLY A 146 -8.32 -13.34 3.49
N ILE A 147 -7.74 -14.08 4.44
CA ILE A 147 -6.65 -13.57 5.29
C ILE A 147 -5.43 -13.21 4.43
N SER A 148 -5.05 -14.05 3.48
CA SER A 148 -3.90 -13.79 2.58
C SER A 148 -4.10 -12.51 1.77
N MET A 149 -5.29 -12.28 1.23
CA MET A 149 -5.62 -11.06 0.48
C MET A 149 -5.56 -9.80 1.36
N VAL A 150 -6.10 -9.85 2.58
CA VAL A 150 -6.02 -8.75 3.56
C VAL A 150 -4.56 -8.48 3.96
N VAL A 151 -3.76 -9.53 4.18
CA VAL A 151 -2.33 -9.38 4.46
C VAL A 151 -1.63 -8.73 3.27
N ALA A 152 -1.85 -9.22 2.05
CA ALA A 152 -1.24 -8.71 0.84
C ALA A 152 -1.53 -7.23 0.60
N SER A 153 -2.78 -6.79 0.86
CA SER A 153 -3.20 -5.42 0.61
C SER A 153 -2.47 -4.38 1.48
N PHE A 154 -2.03 -4.76 2.68
CA PHE A 154 -1.40 -3.81 3.62
C PHE A 154 0.03 -4.20 4.05
N ALA A 155 0.52 -5.40 3.71
CA ALA A 155 1.84 -5.87 4.15
C ALA A 155 2.97 -4.90 3.78
N LEU A 156 2.97 -4.41 2.54
CA LEU A 156 3.96 -3.42 2.09
C LEU A 156 3.87 -2.13 2.90
N GLY A 157 2.65 -1.61 3.12
CA GLY A 157 2.42 -0.40 3.93
C GLY A 157 3.03 -0.50 5.33
N GLY A 158 2.92 -1.68 5.95
CA GLY A 158 3.54 -1.96 7.24
C GLY A 158 5.08 -1.89 7.21
N VAL A 159 5.71 -2.37 6.15
CA VAL A 159 7.18 -2.34 5.99
C VAL A 159 7.69 -0.94 5.65
N ILE A 160 7.09 -0.27 4.65
CA ILE A 160 7.50 1.07 4.24
C ILE A 160 7.12 2.15 5.26
N SER A 161 6.33 1.83 6.28
CA SER A 161 6.08 2.76 7.40
C SER A 161 7.37 3.27 8.06
N ALA A 162 8.44 2.50 8.00
CA ALA A 162 9.79 2.91 8.43
C ALA A 162 10.25 4.21 7.77
N ASP A 163 9.93 4.40 6.48
CA ASP A 163 10.36 5.57 5.70
C ASP A 163 9.75 6.88 6.23
N TYR A 164 8.66 6.79 6.99
CA TYR A 164 7.99 7.92 7.65
C TYR A 164 8.29 7.96 9.14
N CYS A 165 8.27 6.81 9.81
CA CYS A 165 8.52 6.69 11.25
C CYS A 165 9.94 7.12 11.63
N ARG A 166 10.91 7.10 10.71
CA ARG A 166 12.25 7.61 10.92
C ARG A 166 12.31 9.10 11.28
N PHE A 167 11.23 9.85 11.02
CA PHE A 167 11.08 11.26 11.40
C PHE A 167 10.30 11.45 12.71
N ALA A 168 9.86 10.37 13.36
CA ALA A 168 9.18 10.45 14.65
C ALA A 168 10.14 10.89 15.75
N LYS A 169 9.63 11.61 16.76
CA LYS A 169 10.43 12.12 17.87
C LYS A 169 10.77 11.05 18.89
N SER A 170 9.93 10.02 19.02
CA SER A 170 10.09 8.93 19.98
C SER A 170 9.39 7.66 19.53
N ARG A 171 9.80 6.51 20.12
CA ARG A 171 9.09 5.24 19.95
C ARG A 171 7.62 5.33 20.40
N ALA A 172 7.34 6.11 21.44
CA ALA A 172 5.98 6.31 21.93
C ALA A 172 5.09 7.00 20.89
N ASP A 173 5.64 7.94 20.12
CA ASP A 173 4.89 8.59 19.03
C ASP A 173 4.58 7.61 17.89
N VAL A 174 5.51 6.71 17.55
CA VAL A 174 5.27 5.62 16.58
C VAL A 174 4.14 4.72 17.05
N VAL A 175 4.18 4.28 18.31
CA VAL A 175 3.15 3.40 18.89
C VAL A 175 1.79 4.11 18.91
N LYS A 176 1.73 5.34 19.42
CA LYS A 176 0.49 6.12 19.51
C LYS A 176 -0.12 6.38 18.13
N SER A 177 0.68 6.83 17.16
CA SER A 177 0.19 7.09 15.80
C SER A 177 -0.32 5.83 15.11
N SER A 178 0.31 4.68 15.36
CA SER A 178 -0.13 3.40 14.82
C SER A 178 -1.41 2.90 15.48
N LEU A 179 -1.48 2.94 16.82
CA LEU A 179 -2.65 2.46 17.58
C LEU A 179 -3.88 3.35 17.37
N VAL A 180 -3.70 4.65 17.34
CA VAL A 180 -4.82 5.62 17.24
C VAL A 180 -5.16 5.96 15.79
N GLY A 181 -4.16 6.02 14.91
CA GLY A 181 -4.36 6.38 13.50
C GLY A 181 -4.65 5.18 12.61
N VAL A 182 -3.74 4.21 12.58
CA VAL A 182 -3.78 3.14 11.56
C VAL A 182 -4.80 2.05 11.88
N ILE A 183 -4.86 1.59 13.14
CA ILE A 183 -5.74 0.45 13.50
C ILE A 183 -7.22 0.82 13.38
N PRO A 184 -7.71 1.92 13.99
CA PRO A 184 -9.12 2.30 13.86
C PRO A 184 -9.51 2.62 12.43
N ALA A 185 -8.66 3.37 11.70
CA ALA A 185 -8.90 3.70 10.30
C ALA A 185 -8.96 2.44 9.41
N GLY A 186 -8.02 1.52 9.57
CA GLY A 186 -7.99 0.25 8.84
C GLY A 186 -9.21 -0.63 9.12
N LEU A 187 -9.60 -0.77 10.39
CA LEU A 187 -10.83 -1.50 10.77
C LEU A 187 -12.07 -0.83 10.20
N PHE A 188 -12.18 0.49 10.31
CA PHE A 188 -13.29 1.26 9.75
C PHE A 188 -13.41 1.04 8.24
N MET A 189 -12.31 1.16 7.49
CA MET A 189 -12.32 0.99 6.03
C MET A 189 -12.67 -0.43 5.61
N LEU A 190 -12.11 -1.45 6.28
CA LEU A 190 -12.41 -2.86 5.98
C LEU A 190 -13.88 -3.20 6.28
N LEU A 191 -14.39 -2.79 7.44
CA LEU A 191 -15.79 -3.04 7.82
C LEU A 191 -16.74 -2.30 6.90
N THR A 192 -16.50 -1.02 6.63
CA THR A 192 -17.32 -0.22 5.71
C THR A 192 -17.34 -0.83 4.32
N GLY A 193 -16.18 -1.17 3.76
CA GLY A 193 -16.06 -1.79 2.44
C GLY A 193 -16.80 -3.14 2.36
N ALA A 194 -16.62 -4.00 3.38
CA ALA A 194 -17.31 -5.29 3.45
C ALA A 194 -18.84 -5.13 3.53
N LEU A 195 -19.34 -4.26 4.42
CA LEU A 195 -20.77 -4.02 4.56
C LEU A 195 -21.38 -3.41 3.29
N MET A 196 -20.71 -2.42 2.69
CA MET A 196 -21.16 -1.84 1.43
C MET A 196 -21.23 -2.89 0.31
N SER A 197 -20.21 -3.76 0.22
CA SER A 197 -20.18 -4.83 -0.78
C SER A 197 -21.35 -5.83 -0.59
N VAL A 198 -21.65 -6.20 0.65
CA VAL A 198 -22.79 -7.08 0.97
C VAL A 198 -24.13 -6.43 0.58
N VAL A 199 -24.30 -5.15 0.90
CA VAL A 199 -25.58 -4.45 0.70
C VAL A 199 -25.81 -4.08 -0.76
N THR A 200 -24.77 -3.73 -1.52
CA THR A 200 -24.91 -3.21 -2.89
C THR A 200 -24.51 -4.21 -3.97
N GLY A 201 -23.87 -5.32 -3.61
CA GLY A 201 -23.27 -6.27 -4.57
C GLY A 201 -22.05 -5.71 -5.30
N GLN A 202 -21.54 -4.53 -4.91
CA GLN A 202 -20.44 -3.83 -5.54
C GLN A 202 -19.29 -3.65 -4.56
N TYR A 203 -18.03 -3.72 -5.05
CA TYR A 203 -16.83 -3.50 -4.24
C TYR A 203 -16.15 -2.17 -4.53
N ASP A 204 -16.50 -1.48 -5.62
CA ASP A 204 -15.93 -0.19 -6.00
C ASP A 204 -16.78 0.94 -5.40
N ILE A 205 -16.14 1.76 -4.53
CA ILE A 205 -16.78 2.90 -3.88
C ILE A 205 -17.36 3.92 -4.88
N SER A 206 -16.73 4.10 -6.05
CA SER A 206 -17.22 5.02 -7.06
C SER A 206 -18.50 4.51 -7.72
N ALA A 207 -18.57 3.20 -7.99
CA ALA A 207 -19.76 2.55 -8.52
C ALA A 207 -20.92 2.56 -7.50
N ILE A 208 -20.62 2.29 -6.23
CA ILE A 208 -21.59 2.34 -5.14
C ILE A 208 -22.21 3.74 -5.02
N LEU A 209 -21.38 4.78 -4.96
CA LEU A 209 -21.87 6.15 -4.84
C LEU A 209 -22.56 6.65 -6.11
N ALA A 210 -22.19 6.13 -7.27
CA ALA A 210 -22.92 6.39 -8.51
C ALA A 210 -24.33 5.79 -8.47
N SER A 211 -24.49 4.56 -7.98
CA SER A 211 -25.80 3.92 -7.82
C SER A 211 -26.70 4.64 -6.80
N LEU A 212 -26.11 5.34 -5.83
CA LEU A 212 -26.78 6.18 -4.85
C LEU A 212 -27.08 7.62 -5.36
N GLY A 213 -26.82 7.89 -6.64
CA GLY A 213 -27.10 9.18 -7.28
C GLY A 213 -26.04 10.28 -7.03
N VAL A 214 -24.87 9.92 -6.49
CA VAL A 214 -23.79 10.87 -6.19
C VAL A 214 -22.43 10.47 -6.82
N PRO A 215 -22.38 10.24 -8.15
CA PRO A 215 -21.20 9.69 -8.82
C PRO A 215 -19.95 10.57 -8.66
N PHE A 216 -20.12 11.89 -8.65
CA PHE A 216 -19.00 12.82 -8.49
C PHE A 216 -18.35 12.69 -7.11
N VAL A 217 -19.12 12.51 -6.05
CA VAL A 217 -18.61 12.31 -4.69
C VAL A 217 -17.81 11.02 -4.61
N GLY A 218 -18.27 9.94 -5.25
CA GLY A 218 -17.57 8.67 -5.35
C GLY A 218 -16.23 8.81 -6.05
N LEU A 219 -16.21 9.50 -7.17
CA LEU A 219 -14.97 9.75 -7.90
C LEU A 219 -13.96 10.56 -7.08
N VAL A 220 -14.40 11.64 -6.43
CA VAL A 220 -13.52 12.46 -5.58
C VAL A 220 -12.94 11.63 -4.44
N ALA A 221 -13.74 10.77 -3.80
CA ALA A 221 -13.26 9.87 -2.76
C ALA A 221 -12.19 8.90 -3.29
N LEU A 222 -12.45 8.27 -4.43
CA LEU A 222 -11.50 7.34 -5.04
C LEU A 222 -10.20 8.03 -5.46
N VAL A 223 -10.29 9.21 -6.08
CA VAL A 223 -9.12 10.02 -6.44
C VAL A 223 -8.29 10.34 -5.22
N LEU A 224 -8.89 10.80 -4.13
CA LEU A 224 -8.17 11.14 -2.90
C LEU A 224 -7.55 9.91 -2.25
N ALA A 225 -8.25 8.77 -2.21
CA ALA A 225 -7.73 7.52 -1.65
C ALA A 225 -6.53 7.00 -2.44
N THR A 226 -6.63 6.95 -3.77
CA THR A 226 -5.55 6.51 -4.64
C THR A 226 -4.38 7.49 -4.64
N TRP A 227 -4.64 8.79 -4.62
CA TRP A 227 -3.61 9.83 -4.60
C TRP A 227 -2.76 9.78 -3.33
N THR A 228 -3.40 9.73 -2.15
CA THR A 228 -2.67 9.66 -0.87
C THR A 228 -1.79 8.41 -0.80
N THR A 229 -2.30 7.28 -1.25
CA THR A 229 -1.55 6.03 -1.31
C THR A 229 -0.39 6.11 -2.31
N ASN A 230 -0.62 6.68 -3.48
CA ASN A 230 0.40 6.75 -4.53
C ASN A 230 1.56 7.68 -4.21
N VAL A 231 1.31 8.78 -3.51
CA VAL A 231 2.41 9.63 -3.04
C VAL A 231 3.35 8.85 -2.12
N THR A 232 2.82 7.97 -1.25
CA THR A 232 3.65 7.11 -0.40
C THR A 232 4.40 6.05 -1.19
N ASN A 233 3.74 5.42 -2.16
CA ASN A 233 4.37 4.41 -3.02
C ASN A 233 5.52 5.00 -3.84
N ALA A 234 5.32 6.16 -4.48
CA ALA A 234 6.38 6.82 -5.24
C ALA A 234 7.55 7.26 -4.33
N TYR A 235 7.23 7.78 -3.12
CA TYR A 235 8.24 8.19 -2.15
C TYR A 235 9.13 7.01 -1.72
N SER A 236 8.54 5.93 -1.24
CA SER A 236 9.28 4.74 -0.78
C SER A 236 9.93 3.98 -1.94
N GLY A 237 9.28 3.91 -3.09
CA GLY A 237 9.87 3.36 -4.32
C GLY A 237 11.10 4.15 -4.77
N GLY A 238 11.04 5.47 -4.69
CA GLY A 238 12.18 6.35 -4.97
C GLY A 238 13.37 6.14 -4.02
N LEU A 239 13.12 5.97 -2.71
CA LEU A 239 14.15 5.65 -1.72
C LEU A 239 14.78 4.28 -2.00
N ALA A 240 13.95 3.27 -2.28
CA ALA A 240 14.42 1.93 -2.60
C ALA A 240 15.26 1.93 -3.88
N LEU A 241 14.80 2.58 -4.94
CA LEU A 241 15.53 2.70 -6.21
C LEU A 241 16.83 3.48 -6.04
N SER A 242 16.84 4.54 -5.22
CA SER A 242 18.06 5.30 -4.93
C SER A 242 19.11 4.46 -4.22
N ASN A 243 18.71 3.63 -3.24
CA ASN A 243 19.61 2.71 -2.56
C ASN A 243 20.11 1.61 -3.51
N LEU A 244 19.23 1.03 -4.34
CA LEU A 244 19.59 0.03 -5.35
C LEU A 244 20.69 0.54 -6.30
N LEU A 245 20.54 1.77 -6.80
CA LEU A 245 21.48 2.40 -7.71
C LEU A 245 22.71 2.98 -7.01
N GLY A 246 22.73 3.04 -5.69
CA GLY A 246 23.84 3.57 -4.90
C GLY A 246 23.95 5.10 -4.93
N PHE A 247 22.84 5.80 -5.19
CA PHE A 247 22.83 7.27 -5.24
C PHE A 247 22.65 7.93 -3.87
N GLY A 248 22.21 7.16 -2.87
CA GLY A 248 21.79 7.71 -1.57
C GLY A 248 20.59 8.65 -1.69
N GLU A 249 20.32 9.43 -0.66
CA GLU A 249 19.16 10.34 -0.65
C GLU A 249 19.35 11.59 -1.53
N SER A 250 20.56 11.87 -2.00
CA SER A 250 20.86 13.07 -2.79
C SER A 250 20.11 13.13 -4.13
N ARG A 251 19.82 11.99 -4.74
CA ARG A 251 19.08 11.88 -6.00
C ARG A 251 17.64 11.40 -5.84
N PHE A 252 17.10 11.49 -4.65
CA PHE A 252 15.74 11.06 -4.31
C PHE A 252 14.67 11.53 -5.29
N LYS A 253 14.66 12.82 -5.67
CA LYS A 253 13.65 13.35 -6.61
C LYS A 253 13.70 12.68 -7.98
N VAL A 254 14.91 12.40 -8.47
CA VAL A 254 15.11 11.73 -9.77
C VAL A 254 14.61 10.28 -9.70
N THR A 255 15.02 9.55 -8.66
CA THR A 255 14.62 8.15 -8.50
C THR A 255 13.12 8.00 -8.21
N THR A 256 12.50 8.93 -7.48
CA THR A 256 11.05 9.01 -7.32
C THR A 256 10.36 9.27 -8.66
N GLY A 257 10.89 10.21 -9.45
CA GLY A 257 10.41 10.48 -10.81
C GLY A 257 10.45 9.25 -11.70
N VAL A 258 11.57 8.52 -11.70
CA VAL A 258 11.73 7.28 -12.47
C VAL A 258 10.77 6.19 -12.00
N ALA A 259 10.67 5.97 -10.68
CA ALA A 259 9.78 4.96 -10.11
C ALA A 259 8.31 5.22 -10.48
N GLY A 260 7.84 6.46 -10.32
CA GLY A 260 6.47 6.84 -10.68
C GLY A 260 6.22 6.82 -12.19
N ALA A 261 7.21 7.19 -13.02
CA ALA A 261 7.08 7.10 -14.48
C ALA A 261 6.92 5.64 -14.94
N ILE A 262 7.73 4.71 -14.41
CA ILE A 262 7.59 3.28 -14.68
C ILE A 262 6.20 2.79 -14.24
N GLY A 263 5.76 3.12 -13.03
CA GLY A 263 4.44 2.74 -12.54
C GLY A 263 3.30 3.31 -13.38
N THR A 264 3.41 4.56 -13.84
CA THR A 264 2.45 5.18 -14.77
C THR A 264 2.37 4.44 -16.09
N LEU A 265 3.50 4.04 -16.66
CA LEU A 265 3.53 3.23 -17.89
C LEU A 265 2.89 1.85 -17.66
N LEU A 266 3.20 1.18 -16.55
CA LEU A 266 2.57 -0.10 -16.21
C LEU A 266 1.04 0.03 -16.05
N ALA A 267 0.55 1.15 -15.51
CA ALA A 267 -0.87 1.45 -15.45
C ALA A 267 -1.49 1.52 -16.85
N ALA A 268 -0.86 2.23 -17.77
CA ALA A 268 -1.32 2.39 -19.16
C ALA A 268 -1.31 1.07 -19.94
N PHE A 269 -0.38 0.17 -19.62
CA PHE A 269 -0.29 -1.18 -20.22
C PHE A 269 -1.16 -2.24 -19.56
N GLY A 270 -2.06 -1.85 -18.64
CA GLY A 270 -3.07 -2.76 -18.09
C GLY A 270 -2.59 -3.62 -16.90
N LEU A 271 -1.65 -3.12 -16.09
CA LEU A 271 -1.20 -3.81 -14.87
C LEU A 271 -2.36 -4.20 -13.94
N LEU A 272 -3.46 -3.44 -13.96
CA LEU A 272 -4.65 -3.73 -13.15
C LEU A 272 -5.22 -5.14 -13.44
N ASN A 273 -5.07 -5.66 -14.67
CA ASN A 273 -5.53 -7.00 -15.02
C ASN A 273 -4.71 -8.10 -14.32
N ALA A 274 -3.50 -7.79 -13.87
CA ALA A 274 -2.63 -8.70 -13.11
C ALA A 274 -2.72 -8.48 -11.58
N PHE A 275 -3.72 -7.74 -11.10
CA PHE A 275 -3.81 -7.30 -9.70
C PHE A 275 -3.78 -8.47 -8.70
N GLN A 276 -4.54 -9.53 -8.96
CA GLN A 276 -4.58 -10.69 -8.06
C GLN A 276 -3.22 -11.40 -7.98
N GLY A 277 -2.54 -11.59 -9.11
CA GLY A 277 -1.20 -12.17 -9.13
C GLY A 277 -0.17 -11.29 -8.42
N PHE A 278 -0.30 -9.97 -8.57
CA PHE A 278 0.54 -9.02 -7.83
C PHE A 278 0.31 -9.12 -6.31
N LEU A 279 -0.94 -9.22 -5.84
CA LEU A 279 -1.25 -9.41 -4.42
C LEU A 279 -0.68 -10.73 -3.89
N SER A 280 -0.81 -11.82 -4.65
CA SER A 280 -0.23 -13.12 -4.28
C SER A 280 1.28 -13.02 -4.09
N LEU A 281 1.98 -12.36 -5.02
CA LEU A 281 3.43 -12.11 -4.92
C LEU A 281 3.78 -11.29 -3.67
N MET A 282 3.01 -10.25 -3.37
CA MET A 282 3.22 -9.40 -2.18
C MET A 282 2.99 -10.18 -0.89
N SER A 283 1.98 -11.04 -0.82
CA SER A 283 1.73 -11.87 0.36
C SER A 283 2.86 -12.87 0.64
N ALA A 284 3.52 -13.34 -0.41
CA ALA A 284 4.62 -14.29 -0.29
C ALA A 284 5.95 -13.64 0.11
N LEU A 285 6.23 -12.42 -0.34
CA LEU A 285 7.56 -11.81 -0.20
C LEU A 285 7.67 -10.78 0.93
N ILE A 286 6.63 -10.01 1.19
CA ILE A 286 6.72 -8.89 2.13
C ILE A 286 6.72 -9.34 3.61
N PRO A 287 5.86 -10.28 4.07
CA PRO A 287 5.90 -10.72 5.46
C PRO A 287 7.23 -11.37 5.88
N PRO A 288 7.88 -12.23 5.08
CA PRO A 288 9.21 -12.74 5.40
C PRO A 288 10.28 -11.65 5.53
N LEU A 289 10.22 -10.60 4.70
CA LEU A 289 11.09 -9.44 4.86
C LEU A 289 10.89 -8.78 6.23
N ALA A 290 9.64 -8.51 6.60
CA ALA A 290 9.32 -7.94 7.91
C ALA A 290 9.85 -8.83 9.05
N GLY A 291 9.67 -10.14 8.95
CA GLY A 291 10.16 -11.13 9.93
C GLY A 291 11.67 -11.05 10.14
N VAL A 292 12.45 -10.99 9.06
CA VAL A 292 13.92 -10.93 9.13
C VAL A 292 14.39 -9.60 9.75
N LEU A 293 13.76 -8.48 9.40
CA LEU A 293 14.07 -7.17 10.00
C LEU A 293 13.80 -7.16 11.51
N ILE A 294 12.63 -7.66 11.91
CA ILE A 294 12.22 -7.74 13.33
C ILE A 294 13.16 -8.66 14.11
N ALA A 295 13.43 -9.87 13.60
CA ALA A 295 14.31 -10.81 14.26
C ALA A 295 15.71 -10.24 14.45
N SER A 296 16.28 -9.60 13.42
CA SER A 296 17.60 -9.00 13.51
C SER A 296 17.69 -7.90 14.57
N TYR A 297 16.73 -7.00 14.60
CA TYR A 297 16.78 -5.86 15.53
C TYR A 297 16.30 -6.19 16.94
N TRP A 298 15.11 -6.83 17.04
CA TRP A 298 14.46 -7.04 18.34
C TRP A 298 14.95 -8.27 19.08
N ILE A 299 15.26 -9.35 18.37
CA ILE A 299 15.73 -10.59 19.00
C ILE A 299 17.26 -10.57 19.15
N VAL A 300 17.96 -10.47 18.02
CA VAL A 300 19.44 -10.49 18.02
C VAL A 300 20.02 -9.20 18.62
N GLY A 301 19.52 -8.05 18.18
CA GLY A 301 19.94 -6.72 18.64
C GLY A 301 19.31 -6.29 19.96
N LYS A 302 18.41 -7.09 20.57
CA LYS A 302 17.71 -6.80 21.83
C LYS A 302 16.97 -5.45 21.82
N GLY A 303 16.56 -4.97 20.63
CA GLY A 303 15.85 -3.71 20.45
C GLY A 303 16.66 -2.47 20.82
N LYS A 304 18.00 -2.54 20.77
CA LYS A 304 18.89 -1.45 21.14
C LYS A 304 19.59 -0.88 19.91
N ARG A 305 19.54 0.45 19.78
CA ARG A 305 20.22 1.16 18.69
C ARG A 305 21.72 0.90 18.62
N GLU A 306 22.36 0.79 19.79
CA GLU A 306 23.80 0.53 19.93
C GLU A 306 24.24 -0.81 19.33
N ASN A 307 23.33 -1.78 19.26
CA ASN A 307 23.56 -3.10 18.68
C ASN A 307 23.23 -3.16 17.19
N PHE A 308 22.68 -2.08 16.62
CA PHE A 308 22.44 -2.00 15.19
C PHE A 308 23.73 -1.60 14.48
N SER A 309 24.21 -2.49 13.62
CA SER A 309 25.36 -2.20 12.74
C SER A 309 25.09 -2.77 11.35
N PRO A 310 25.27 -1.98 10.28
CA PRO A 310 25.31 -2.50 8.93
C PRO A 310 26.39 -3.58 8.81
N ARG A 311 26.05 -4.71 8.22
CA ARG A 311 27.00 -5.81 8.00
C ARG A 311 27.57 -5.70 6.59
N PRO A 312 28.90 -5.75 6.39
CA PRO A 312 29.47 -5.69 5.05
C PRO A 312 29.04 -6.91 4.21
N GLY A 313 28.86 -6.72 2.93
CA GLY A 313 28.52 -7.81 1.99
C GLY A 313 27.10 -8.34 2.15
N PHE A 314 26.94 -9.65 1.98
CA PHE A 314 25.69 -10.38 2.22
C PHE A 314 25.76 -11.07 3.60
N SER A 315 24.67 -10.98 4.36
CA SER A 315 24.48 -11.81 5.55
C SER A 315 23.83 -13.13 5.14
N ALA A 316 24.59 -14.22 5.14
CA ALA A 316 24.04 -15.54 4.77
C ALA A 316 22.82 -15.93 5.62
N VAL A 317 22.90 -15.69 6.95
CA VAL A 317 21.78 -15.98 7.85
C VAL A 317 20.52 -15.20 7.46
N GLY A 318 20.65 -13.89 7.22
CA GLY A 318 19.52 -13.05 6.85
C GLY A 318 18.94 -13.43 5.48
N VAL A 319 19.78 -13.65 4.47
CA VAL A 319 19.33 -14.03 3.13
C VAL A 319 18.65 -15.40 3.11
N ILE A 320 19.24 -16.40 3.77
CA ILE A 320 18.64 -17.75 3.86
C ILE A 320 17.32 -17.69 4.62
N SER A 321 17.26 -16.98 5.75
CA SER A 321 16.02 -16.84 6.53
C SER A 321 14.91 -16.17 5.72
N PHE A 322 15.23 -15.14 4.95
CA PHE A 322 14.29 -14.49 4.03
C PHE A 322 13.81 -15.48 2.96
N ALA A 323 14.72 -16.19 2.29
CA ALA A 323 14.39 -17.12 1.23
C ALA A 323 13.51 -18.28 1.73
N VAL A 324 13.86 -18.88 2.87
CA VAL A 324 13.07 -19.96 3.48
C VAL A 324 11.67 -19.45 3.85
N GLY A 325 11.57 -18.27 4.44
CA GLY A 325 10.28 -17.66 4.76
C GLY A 325 9.44 -17.38 3.52
N ALA A 326 10.04 -16.87 2.43
CA ALA A 326 9.37 -16.61 1.16
C ALA A 326 8.86 -17.92 0.50
N VAL A 327 9.70 -18.97 0.46
CA VAL A 327 9.29 -20.28 -0.08
C VAL A 327 8.14 -20.87 0.75
N PHE A 328 8.23 -20.80 2.08
CA PHE A 328 7.15 -21.28 2.95
C PHE A 328 5.85 -20.51 2.72
N ALA A 329 5.92 -19.18 2.60
CA ALA A 329 4.74 -18.36 2.31
C ALA A 329 4.14 -18.66 0.92
N CYS A 330 4.95 -18.90 -0.10
CA CYS A 330 4.49 -19.34 -1.41
C CYS A 330 3.71 -20.66 -1.34
N ILE A 331 4.24 -21.66 -0.64
CA ILE A 331 3.60 -22.98 -0.51
C ILE A 331 2.29 -22.89 0.28
N THR A 332 2.28 -22.16 1.39
CA THR A 332 1.10 -22.07 2.28
C THR A 332 0.05 -21.08 1.79
N GLY A 333 0.44 -20.06 1.04
CA GLY A 333 -0.46 -19.04 0.49
C GLY A 333 -1.18 -19.44 -0.79
N GLY A 334 -0.94 -20.64 -1.33
CA GLY A 334 -1.54 -21.08 -2.59
C GLY A 334 -1.09 -20.26 -3.80
N THR A 335 0.13 -19.73 -3.76
CA THR A 335 0.69 -18.90 -4.86
C THR A 335 1.22 -19.76 -6.01
N PHE A 336 1.35 -21.06 -5.80
CA PHE A 336 1.71 -22.09 -6.78
C PHE A 336 0.77 -23.26 -6.71
#